data_e41019f6d72e31ac558e2839573e94e3
#
_entry.id   e41019f6d72e31ac558e2839573e94e3
#
_cell.length_a   1.000
_cell.length_b   1.000
_cell.length_c   1.000
_cell.angle_alpha   90.00
_cell.angle_beta   90.00
_cell.angle_gamma   90.00
#
_symmetry.space_group_name_H-M   'P 1'
#
loop_
_entity.id
_entity.type
_entity.pdbx_description
1 polymer ?
#
loop_
_entity_poly.entity_id
_entity_poly.type
_entity_poly.pdbx_seq_one_letter_code
_entity_poly.pdbx_strand_id
1 'polypeptide(L)'
;MTLGKYSGYTTPFHRMDSRIKLIGLILFMVSVFLSYGTPYMNFVIYGCIFVLLFVFSLIAKASFLTLFRSLKALWVMILFLLIINVFLSTDTESMILFTIPIGKGIDIRLQAVVNVSYVFLRLLLVLMMTNILTATTKPMDLTNGLEWLFFPLSLIRIPVHKFAMAISLALRFIPTLQEETERIMNAQASRGVDFHHGKFKEKVKSLVSLIIPLFMSAFLTSGELADAMEARGYDPDSKRTKYKCFHWGIGDTISCVFLALFLSSMIVLAYFKFDLFTYLGITLPALK
;
A
#
# COMPACT_ATOMS: atom_id res chain seq x y z
N MET A 1 -18.03 -4.79 -10.51
CA MET A 1 -16.89 -4.83 -9.54
C MET A 1 -16.50 -3.40 -9.19
N THR A 2 -16.47 -3.02 -7.91
CA THR A 2 -16.04 -1.67 -7.49
C THR A 2 -14.53 -1.54 -7.67
N LEU A 3 -14.10 -0.58 -8.49
CA LEU A 3 -12.71 -0.20 -8.67
C LEU A 3 -12.12 0.29 -7.35
N GLY A 4 -11.35 -0.57 -6.70
CA GLY A 4 -10.69 -0.29 -5.43
C GLY A 4 -11.59 -0.55 -4.20
N LYS A 5 -10.94 -0.74 -3.05
CA LYS A 5 -11.58 -0.97 -1.75
C LYS A 5 -12.03 0.34 -1.08
N TYR A 6 -12.26 1.41 -1.87
CA TYR A 6 -12.72 2.69 -1.35
C TYR A 6 -14.09 2.55 -0.69
N SER A 7 -14.20 2.95 0.55
CA SER A 7 -15.47 2.99 1.29
C SER A 7 -16.04 4.40 1.18
N GLY A 8 -17.28 4.52 0.65
CA GLY A 8 -17.93 5.81 0.39
C GLY A 8 -18.38 6.58 1.65
N TYR A 9 -17.75 6.38 2.80
CA TYR A 9 -18.08 7.08 4.04
C TYR A 9 -17.54 8.52 4.06
N THR A 10 -18.24 9.42 4.76
CA THR A 10 -17.86 10.84 4.93
C THR A 10 -17.23 11.07 6.30
N THR A 11 -16.10 10.41 6.59
CA THR A 11 -15.35 10.66 7.83
C THR A 11 -14.35 11.82 7.65
N PRO A 12 -13.83 12.42 8.73
CA PRO A 12 -12.79 13.45 8.62
C PRO A 12 -11.60 13.01 7.76
N PHE A 13 -11.18 11.76 7.86
CA PHE A 13 -10.12 11.19 7.02
C PHE A 13 -10.46 11.19 5.53
N HIS A 14 -11.73 10.98 5.14
CA HIS A 14 -12.13 11.01 3.73
C HIS A 14 -12.06 12.42 3.14
N ARG A 15 -12.27 13.45 3.96
CA ARG A 15 -12.24 14.87 3.53
C ARG A 15 -10.84 15.46 3.43
N MET A 16 -9.84 14.83 4.07
CA MET A 16 -8.45 15.29 4.04
C MET A 16 -7.86 15.18 2.64
N ASP A 17 -6.98 16.11 2.30
CA ASP A 17 -6.22 16.13 1.04
C ASP A 17 -5.42 14.85 0.84
N SER A 18 -5.48 14.29 -0.39
CA SER A 18 -4.73 13.11 -0.78
C SER A 18 -3.20 13.28 -0.68
N ARG A 19 -2.72 14.50 -0.82
CA ARG A 19 -1.29 14.85 -0.68
C ARG A 19 -0.79 14.58 0.73
N ILE A 20 -1.53 15.04 1.74
CA ILE A 20 -1.17 14.86 3.17
C ILE A 20 -1.23 13.39 3.54
N LYS A 21 -2.20 12.65 3.04
CA LYS A 21 -2.31 11.21 3.26
C LYS A 21 -1.13 10.44 2.66
N LEU A 22 -0.69 10.81 1.45
CA LEU A 22 0.48 10.21 0.81
C LEU A 22 1.77 10.52 1.57
N ILE A 23 1.97 11.78 1.95
CA ILE A 23 3.11 12.18 2.79
C ILE A 23 3.05 11.42 4.11
N GLY A 24 1.87 11.37 4.75
CA GLY A 24 1.66 10.64 5.99
C GLY A 24 2.03 9.17 5.87
N LEU A 25 1.61 8.49 4.79
CA LEU A 25 1.99 7.11 4.53
C LEU A 25 3.51 6.95 4.42
N ILE A 26 4.18 7.81 3.65
CA ILE A 26 5.64 7.73 3.48
C ILE A 26 6.34 7.96 4.82
N LEU A 27 5.93 8.96 5.60
CA LEU A 27 6.52 9.27 6.90
C LEU A 27 6.31 8.14 7.92
N PHE A 28 5.11 7.55 7.95
CA PHE A 28 4.87 6.36 8.78
C PHE A 28 5.69 5.16 8.33
N MET A 29 5.83 4.91 7.03
CA MET A 29 6.71 3.85 6.53
C MET A 29 8.16 4.08 6.98
N VAL A 30 8.69 5.29 6.79
CA VAL A 30 10.05 5.64 7.26
C VAL A 30 10.17 5.40 8.77
N SER A 31 9.21 5.85 9.57
CA SER A 31 9.19 5.63 11.02
C SER A 31 9.23 4.14 11.41
N VAL A 32 8.47 3.29 10.73
CA VAL A 32 8.44 1.83 10.99
C VAL A 32 9.78 1.15 10.62
N PHE A 33 10.54 1.72 9.69
CA PHE A 33 11.85 1.18 9.29
C PHE A 33 13.02 1.75 10.09
N LEU A 34 12.83 2.80 10.89
CA LEU A 34 13.85 3.30 11.80
C LEU A 34 14.11 2.32 12.96
N SER A 35 15.34 2.28 13.42
CA SER A 35 15.76 1.52 14.60
C SER A 35 15.85 2.47 15.81
N TYR A 36 15.17 2.12 16.91
CA TYR A 36 15.02 2.99 18.09
C TYR A 36 15.83 2.49 19.31
N GLY A 37 17.01 1.94 19.09
CA GLY A 37 17.89 1.50 20.18
C GLY A 37 17.76 0.00 20.47
N THR A 38 17.33 -0.39 21.67
CA THR A 38 17.21 -1.80 22.04
C THR A 38 15.99 -2.49 21.38
N PRO A 39 16.04 -3.81 21.15
CA PRO A 39 14.91 -4.58 20.63
C PRO A 39 13.61 -4.37 21.41
N TYR A 40 13.69 -4.30 22.73
CA TYR A 40 12.52 -4.09 23.60
C TYR A 40 11.86 -2.72 23.36
N MET A 41 12.68 -1.66 23.19
CA MET A 41 12.17 -0.33 22.91
C MET A 41 11.47 -0.26 21.56
N ASN A 42 11.99 -0.98 20.56
CA ASN A 42 11.34 -1.09 19.25
C ASN A 42 9.94 -1.73 19.37
N PHE A 43 9.76 -2.77 20.20
CA PHE A 43 8.44 -3.36 20.43
C PHE A 43 7.47 -2.38 21.09
N VAL A 44 7.92 -1.60 22.08
CA VAL A 44 7.08 -0.58 22.73
C VAL A 44 6.63 0.47 21.72
N ILE A 45 7.55 1.00 20.92
CA ILE A 45 7.25 2.02 19.90
C ILE A 45 6.30 1.46 18.84
N TYR A 46 6.53 0.22 18.36
CA TYR A 46 5.62 -0.41 17.40
C TYR A 46 4.24 -0.65 18.01
N GLY A 47 4.16 -1.00 19.30
CA GLY A 47 2.91 -1.09 20.04
C GLY A 47 2.17 0.26 20.09
N CYS A 48 2.86 1.36 20.37
CA CYS A 48 2.28 2.71 20.34
C CYS A 48 1.78 3.09 18.94
N ILE A 49 2.58 2.83 17.90
CA ILE A 49 2.19 3.07 16.49
C ILE A 49 0.98 2.21 16.12
N PHE A 50 0.95 0.95 16.57
CA PHE A 50 -0.18 0.06 16.33
C PHE A 50 -1.48 0.60 16.94
N VAL A 51 -1.45 1.03 18.20
CA VAL A 51 -2.61 1.63 18.86
C VAL A 51 -3.08 2.87 18.13
N LEU A 52 -2.16 3.73 17.71
CA LEU A 52 -2.47 4.95 16.97
C LEU A 52 -3.13 4.63 15.60
N LEU A 53 -2.56 3.71 14.83
CA LEU A 53 -3.13 3.27 13.55
C LEU A 53 -4.46 2.53 13.74
N PHE A 54 -4.62 1.79 14.83
CA PHE A 54 -5.87 1.13 15.17
C PHE A 54 -6.99 2.15 15.41
N VAL A 55 -6.73 3.21 16.18
CA VAL A 55 -7.67 4.32 16.38
C VAL A 55 -7.98 5.01 15.04
N PHE A 56 -6.98 5.26 14.20
CA PHE A 56 -7.20 5.84 12.88
C PHE A 56 -8.05 4.94 11.97
N SER A 57 -7.84 3.63 12.02
CA SER A 57 -8.64 2.65 11.29
C SER A 57 -10.11 2.63 11.73
N LEU A 58 -10.38 2.78 13.04
CA LEU A 58 -11.74 2.91 13.58
C LEU A 58 -12.41 4.19 13.10
N ILE A 59 -11.72 5.34 13.18
CA ILE A 59 -12.26 6.64 12.74
C ILE A 59 -12.49 6.64 11.21
N ALA A 60 -11.58 6.05 10.45
CA ALA A 60 -11.68 5.91 9.01
C ALA A 60 -12.76 4.91 8.56
N LYS A 61 -13.33 4.12 9.50
CA LYS A 61 -14.24 2.99 9.19
C LYS A 61 -13.66 2.04 8.15
N ALA A 62 -12.34 1.82 8.21
CA ALA A 62 -11.66 0.88 7.32
C ALA A 62 -12.08 -0.56 7.66
N SER A 63 -12.25 -1.39 6.64
CA SER A 63 -12.72 -2.77 6.83
C SER A 63 -11.65 -3.63 7.49
N PHE A 64 -11.90 -4.08 8.72
CA PHE A 64 -11.05 -5.06 9.42
C PHE A 64 -10.99 -6.41 8.71
N LEU A 65 -12.07 -6.81 8.01
CA LEU A 65 -12.09 -8.05 7.25
C LEU A 65 -11.01 -8.06 6.16
N THR A 66 -10.73 -6.91 5.58
CA THR A 66 -9.65 -6.74 4.58
C THR A 66 -8.29 -6.95 5.21
N LEU A 67 -8.05 -6.42 6.43
CA LEU A 67 -6.82 -6.64 7.19
C LEU A 67 -6.63 -8.13 7.51
N PHE A 68 -7.65 -8.79 8.06
CA PHE A 68 -7.58 -10.22 8.36
C PHE A 68 -7.30 -11.08 7.11
N ARG A 69 -7.91 -10.74 5.98
CA ARG A 69 -7.65 -11.44 4.71
C ARG A 69 -6.21 -11.25 4.24
N SER A 70 -5.65 -10.04 4.38
CA SER A 70 -4.26 -9.74 4.05
C SER A 70 -3.29 -10.45 5.00
N LEU A 71 -3.58 -10.50 6.30
CA LEU A 71 -2.79 -11.24 7.29
C LEU A 71 -2.79 -12.74 7.00
N LYS A 72 -3.95 -13.30 6.60
CA LYS A 72 -4.03 -14.72 6.21
C LYS A 72 -3.13 -15.03 5.01
N ALA A 73 -3.01 -14.10 4.06
CA ALA A 73 -2.09 -14.28 2.92
C ALA A 73 -0.62 -14.23 3.34
N LEU A 74 -0.28 -13.45 4.39
CA LEU A 74 1.09 -13.35 4.92
C LEU A 74 1.49 -14.53 5.80
N TRP A 75 0.53 -15.34 6.27
CA TRP A 75 0.81 -16.47 7.17
C TRP A 75 1.87 -17.43 6.61
N VAL A 76 1.77 -17.77 5.32
CA VAL A 76 2.74 -18.64 4.64
C VAL A 76 4.14 -18.01 4.63
N MET A 77 4.23 -16.71 4.38
CA MET A 77 5.51 -15.99 4.38
C MET A 77 6.12 -15.93 5.79
N ILE A 78 5.30 -15.70 6.81
CA ILE A 78 5.76 -15.68 8.21
C ILE A 78 6.28 -17.05 8.62
N LEU A 79 5.58 -18.13 8.26
CA LEU A 79 6.02 -19.49 8.52
C LEU A 79 7.35 -19.78 7.83
N PHE A 80 7.50 -19.37 6.58
CA PHE A 80 8.75 -19.52 5.83
C PHE A 80 9.91 -18.73 6.47
N LEU A 81 9.66 -17.48 6.88
CA LEU A 81 10.65 -16.67 7.60
C LEU A 81 11.03 -17.28 8.93
N LEU A 82 10.08 -17.88 9.66
CA LEU A 82 10.37 -18.57 10.92
C LEU A 82 11.28 -19.77 10.67
N ILE A 83 10.97 -20.59 9.67
CA ILE A 83 11.80 -21.74 9.30
C ILE A 83 13.22 -21.26 8.94
N ILE A 84 13.36 -20.27 8.07
CA ILE A 84 14.68 -19.74 7.69
C ILE A 84 15.44 -19.22 8.91
N ASN A 85 14.82 -18.40 9.77
CA ASN A 85 15.49 -17.85 10.95
C ASN A 85 15.92 -18.94 11.93
N VAL A 86 15.13 -20.00 12.10
CA VAL A 86 15.51 -21.15 12.96
C VAL A 86 16.73 -21.88 12.39
N PHE A 87 16.81 -22.06 11.06
CA PHE A 87 17.94 -22.76 10.44
C PHE A 87 19.19 -21.88 10.28
N LEU A 88 19.02 -20.56 10.08
CA LEU A 88 20.15 -19.63 9.87
C LEU A 88 20.64 -18.96 11.17
N SER A 89 19.94 -19.08 12.29
CA SER A 89 20.38 -18.47 13.55
C SER A 89 21.64 -19.18 14.07
N THR A 90 22.79 -18.58 13.77
CA THR A 90 24.11 -19.01 14.23
C THR A 90 24.52 -18.44 15.60
N ASP A 91 23.66 -17.61 16.21
CA ASP A 91 23.98 -16.99 17.49
C ASP A 91 23.99 -18.00 18.64
N THR A 92 25.19 -18.33 19.12
CA THR A 92 25.44 -19.32 20.19
C THR A 92 25.10 -18.80 21.59
N GLU A 93 24.89 -17.50 21.77
CA GLU A 93 24.69 -16.85 23.08
C GLU A 93 23.21 -16.71 23.51
N SER A 94 22.24 -16.95 22.62
CA SER A 94 20.83 -16.76 22.93
C SER A 94 20.20 -17.96 23.63
N MET A 95 19.24 -17.70 24.53
CA MET A 95 18.50 -18.72 25.28
C MET A 95 17.76 -19.68 24.34
N ILE A 96 17.97 -21.01 24.52
CA ILE A 96 17.26 -22.05 23.77
C ILE A 96 15.87 -22.18 24.36
N LEU A 97 14.83 -21.93 23.57
CA LEU A 97 13.44 -22.12 24.01
C LEU A 97 12.96 -23.55 23.88
N PHE A 98 13.35 -24.23 22.82
CA PHE A 98 12.92 -25.58 22.54
C PHE A 98 13.89 -26.26 21.57
N THR A 99 14.30 -27.51 21.90
CA THR A 99 15.12 -28.36 21.02
C THR A 99 14.25 -29.42 20.37
N ILE A 100 14.13 -29.39 19.05
CA ILE A 100 13.41 -30.43 18.31
C ILE A 100 14.41 -31.56 18.01
N PRO A 101 14.18 -32.80 18.48
CA PRO A 101 15.11 -33.92 18.30
C PRO A 101 14.97 -34.52 16.88
N ILE A 102 15.20 -33.74 15.84
CA ILE A 102 15.21 -34.19 14.44
C ILE A 102 16.66 -34.16 13.94
N GLY A 103 17.30 -35.29 13.80
CA GLY A 103 18.67 -35.41 13.28
C GLY A 103 19.73 -34.83 14.22
N LYS A 104 20.36 -33.72 13.85
CA LYS A 104 21.40 -33.04 14.67
C LYS A 104 20.85 -32.17 15.81
N GLY A 105 19.53 -32.20 16.07
CA GLY A 105 18.87 -31.29 17.00
C GLY A 105 18.77 -29.86 16.42
N ILE A 106 17.54 -29.39 16.22
CA ILE A 106 17.30 -28.01 15.80
C ILE A 106 16.88 -27.22 17.02
N ASP A 107 17.74 -26.28 17.43
CA ASP A 107 17.49 -25.43 18.60
C ASP A 107 16.70 -24.19 18.16
N ILE A 108 15.44 -24.10 18.59
CA ILE A 108 14.64 -22.88 18.42
C ILE A 108 15.10 -21.88 19.48
N ARG A 109 15.76 -20.84 19.03
CA ARG A 109 16.31 -19.81 19.91
C ARG A 109 15.34 -18.64 20.06
N LEU A 110 15.33 -18.03 21.22
CA LEU A 110 14.51 -16.86 21.54
C LEU A 110 14.72 -15.74 20.50
N GLN A 111 15.96 -15.51 20.06
CA GLN A 111 16.33 -14.51 19.07
C GLN A 111 15.62 -14.71 17.72
N ALA A 112 15.50 -15.95 17.25
CA ALA A 112 14.81 -16.25 16.00
C ALA A 112 13.31 -15.86 16.08
N VAL A 113 12.65 -16.19 17.21
CA VAL A 113 11.24 -15.85 17.44
C VAL A 113 11.06 -14.33 17.54
N VAL A 114 11.96 -13.64 18.24
CA VAL A 114 11.94 -12.18 18.39
C VAL A 114 12.09 -11.50 17.02
N ASN A 115 13.05 -11.95 16.21
CA ASN A 115 13.27 -11.38 14.87
C ASN A 115 12.05 -11.58 13.96
N VAL A 116 11.45 -12.76 13.98
CA VAL A 116 10.22 -13.03 13.19
C VAL A 116 9.06 -12.19 13.69
N SER A 117 8.88 -12.05 15.01
CA SER A 117 7.83 -11.21 15.61
C SER A 117 8.03 -9.73 15.24
N TYR A 118 9.27 -9.27 15.19
CA TYR A 118 9.62 -7.91 14.76
C TYR A 118 9.25 -7.66 13.30
N VAL A 119 9.59 -8.57 12.40
CA VAL A 119 9.21 -8.48 10.98
C VAL A 119 7.69 -8.55 10.82
N PHE A 120 7.03 -9.44 11.57
CA PHE A 120 5.57 -9.56 11.54
C PHE A 120 4.87 -8.26 11.95
N LEU A 121 5.27 -7.66 13.08
CA LEU A 121 4.71 -6.38 13.54
C LEU A 121 4.93 -5.28 12.51
N ARG A 122 6.12 -5.19 11.93
CA ARG A 122 6.44 -4.22 10.87
C ARG A 122 5.51 -4.35 9.67
N LEU A 123 5.33 -5.58 9.17
CA LEU A 123 4.43 -5.84 8.05
C LEU A 123 2.97 -5.53 8.40
N LEU A 124 2.54 -5.86 9.61
CA LEU A 124 1.20 -5.56 10.09
C LEU A 124 0.94 -4.04 10.10
N LEU A 125 1.89 -3.24 10.61
CA LEU A 125 1.77 -1.78 10.63
C LEU A 125 1.69 -1.20 9.21
N VAL A 126 2.54 -1.67 8.29
CA VAL A 126 2.51 -1.24 6.88
C VAL A 126 1.17 -1.59 6.23
N LEU A 127 0.65 -2.80 6.47
CA LEU A 127 -0.65 -3.21 5.95
C LEU A 127 -1.80 -2.37 6.52
N MET A 128 -1.78 -2.06 7.82
CA MET A 128 -2.79 -1.20 8.43
C MET A 128 -2.81 0.18 7.78
N MET A 129 -1.64 0.80 7.61
CA MET A 129 -1.53 2.12 7.00
C MET A 129 -1.99 2.12 5.54
N THR A 130 -1.58 1.12 4.75
CA THR A 130 -2.01 0.96 3.36
C THR A 130 -3.52 0.72 3.26
N ASN A 131 -4.10 -0.06 4.18
CA ASN A 131 -5.54 -0.29 4.23
C ASN A 131 -6.32 1.01 4.53
N ILE A 132 -5.84 1.84 5.46
CA ILE A 132 -6.43 3.14 5.76
C ILE A 132 -6.40 4.04 4.52
N LEU A 133 -5.24 4.16 3.85
CA LEU A 133 -5.11 4.97 2.64
C LEU A 133 -6.09 4.51 1.54
N THR A 134 -6.10 3.20 1.26
CA THR A 134 -6.94 2.62 0.19
C THR A 134 -8.44 2.76 0.49
N ALA A 135 -8.84 2.67 1.75
CA ALA A 135 -10.23 2.83 2.16
C ALA A 135 -10.70 4.28 2.10
N THR A 136 -9.80 5.25 2.33
CA THR A 136 -10.16 6.67 2.49
C THR A 136 -9.86 7.54 1.27
N THR A 137 -9.14 7.03 0.27
CA THR A 137 -8.71 7.84 -0.87
C THR A 137 -9.16 7.23 -2.20
N LYS A 138 -9.83 8.03 -3.02
CA LYS A 138 -10.25 7.61 -4.37
C LYS A 138 -9.03 7.47 -5.28
N PRO A 139 -9.01 6.51 -6.24
CA PRO A 139 -7.89 6.33 -7.17
C PRO A 139 -7.53 7.61 -7.94
N MET A 140 -8.54 8.39 -8.37
CA MET A 140 -8.33 9.67 -9.07
C MET A 140 -7.66 10.73 -8.18
N ASP A 141 -8.02 10.80 -6.90
CA ASP A 141 -7.42 11.75 -5.95
C ASP A 141 -5.99 11.31 -5.58
N LEU A 142 -5.75 9.99 -5.54
CA LEU A 142 -4.41 9.43 -5.36
C LEU A 142 -3.49 9.82 -6.53
N THR A 143 -3.96 9.72 -7.78
CA THR A 143 -3.19 10.12 -8.96
C THR A 143 -2.82 11.61 -8.93
N ASN A 144 -3.76 12.48 -8.54
CA ASN A 144 -3.49 13.91 -8.38
C ASN A 144 -2.48 14.19 -7.25
N GLY A 145 -2.54 13.44 -6.15
CA GLY A 145 -1.57 13.52 -5.06
C GLY A 145 -0.17 13.09 -5.50
N LEU A 146 -0.08 11.99 -6.27
CA LEU A 146 1.18 11.51 -6.86
C LEU A 146 1.77 12.50 -7.85
N GLU A 147 0.94 13.11 -8.71
CA GLU A 147 1.40 14.17 -9.63
C GLU A 147 2.07 15.32 -8.87
N TRP A 148 1.47 15.75 -7.75
CA TRP A 148 2.06 16.79 -6.93
C TRP A 148 3.37 16.32 -6.25
N LEU A 149 3.42 15.08 -5.74
CA LEU A 149 4.61 14.51 -5.11
C LEU A 149 5.78 14.38 -6.10
N PHE A 150 5.48 14.01 -7.34
CA PHE A 150 6.48 13.87 -8.40
C PHE A 150 6.78 15.17 -9.16
N PHE A 151 6.10 16.27 -8.82
CA PHE A 151 6.36 17.57 -9.45
C PHE A 151 7.84 17.98 -9.44
N PRO A 152 8.64 17.78 -8.38
CA PRO A 152 10.09 18.06 -8.40
C PRO A 152 10.86 17.34 -9.50
N LEU A 153 10.38 16.16 -9.97
CA LEU A 153 11.01 15.42 -11.06
C LEU A 153 10.85 16.16 -12.42
N SER A 154 9.91 17.10 -12.52
CA SER A 154 9.80 17.94 -13.71
C SER A 154 11.03 18.82 -13.93
N LEU A 155 11.81 19.11 -12.88
CA LEU A 155 13.10 19.79 -12.96
C LEU A 155 14.16 18.96 -13.72
N ILE A 156 14.03 17.64 -13.70
CA ILE A 156 14.90 16.69 -14.44
C ILE A 156 14.33 16.41 -15.85
N ARG A 157 13.43 17.26 -16.35
CA ARG A 157 12.75 17.15 -17.66
C ARG A 157 11.85 15.91 -17.82
N ILE A 158 11.41 15.28 -16.73
CA ILE A 158 10.42 14.21 -16.79
C ILE A 158 9.02 14.86 -16.95
N PRO A 159 8.23 14.50 -17.97
CA PRO A 159 6.93 15.09 -18.24
C PRO A 159 5.85 14.52 -17.29
N VAL A 160 5.98 14.78 -15.98
CA VAL A 160 5.10 14.25 -14.93
C VAL A 160 3.63 14.50 -15.20
N HIS A 161 3.30 15.70 -15.74
CA HIS A 161 1.93 16.05 -16.06
C HIS A 161 1.32 15.16 -17.16
N LYS A 162 2.10 14.82 -18.21
CA LYS A 162 1.64 13.92 -19.29
C LYS A 162 1.35 12.52 -18.74
N PHE A 163 2.19 12.01 -17.84
CA PHE A 163 1.97 10.72 -17.17
C PHE A 163 0.72 10.76 -16.26
N ALA A 164 0.57 11.78 -15.43
CA ALA A 164 -0.59 11.92 -14.55
C ALA A 164 -1.90 12.00 -15.36
N MET A 165 -1.89 12.71 -16.49
CA MET A 165 -3.03 12.76 -17.40
C MET A 165 -3.34 11.40 -18.02
N ALA A 166 -2.32 10.68 -18.52
CA ALA A 166 -2.49 9.34 -19.09
C ALA A 166 -3.10 8.37 -18.05
N ILE A 167 -2.61 8.40 -16.80
CA ILE A 167 -3.16 7.59 -15.71
C ILE A 167 -4.61 7.99 -15.40
N SER A 168 -4.91 9.28 -15.35
CA SER A 168 -6.27 9.78 -15.11
C SER A 168 -7.25 9.34 -16.19
N LEU A 169 -6.83 9.37 -17.46
CA LEU A 169 -7.61 8.85 -18.60
C LEU A 169 -7.79 7.34 -18.48
N ALA A 170 -6.72 6.59 -18.19
CA ALA A 170 -6.79 5.15 -17.99
C ALA A 170 -7.79 4.78 -16.88
N LEU A 171 -7.72 5.43 -15.71
CA LEU A 171 -8.65 5.21 -14.59
C LEU A 171 -10.10 5.51 -14.97
N ARG A 172 -10.33 6.48 -15.84
CA ARG A 172 -11.67 6.80 -16.36
C ARG A 172 -12.17 5.74 -17.34
N PHE A 173 -11.28 5.18 -18.18
CA PHE A 173 -11.64 4.18 -19.17
C PHE A 173 -11.79 2.76 -18.59
N ILE A 174 -11.20 2.45 -17.43
CA ILE A 174 -11.33 1.11 -16.83
C ILE A 174 -12.78 0.66 -16.68
N PRO A 175 -13.72 1.46 -16.12
CA PRO A 175 -15.14 1.05 -16.04
C PRO A 175 -15.75 0.78 -17.43
N THR A 176 -15.49 1.67 -18.39
CA THR A 176 -16.01 1.53 -19.77
C THR A 176 -15.50 0.27 -20.44
N LEU A 177 -14.19 -0.02 -20.29
CA LEU A 177 -13.59 -1.26 -20.82
C LEU A 177 -14.11 -2.52 -20.10
N GLN A 178 -14.47 -2.44 -18.82
CA GLN A 178 -15.11 -3.54 -18.11
C GLN A 178 -16.51 -3.85 -18.68
N GLU A 179 -17.33 -2.82 -18.90
CA GLU A 179 -18.65 -2.97 -19.51
C GLU A 179 -18.54 -3.54 -20.95
N GLU A 180 -17.56 -3.04 -21.72
CA GLU A 180 -17.30 -3.54 -23.07
C GLU A 180 -16.83 -4.98 -23.06
N THR A 181 -15.97 -5.35 -22.09
CA THR A 181 -15.51 -6.73 -21.88
C THR A 181 -16.69 -7.67 -21.61
N GLU A 182 -17.61 -7.29 -20.73
CA GLU A 182 -18.81 -8.07 -20.41
C GLU A 182 -19.72 -8.21 -21.65
N ARG A 183 -19.88 -7.14 -22.42
CA ARG A 183 -20.66 -7.14 -23.67
C ARG A 183 -20.08 -8.09 -24.71
N ILE A 184 -18.76 -7.99 -24.96
CA ILE A 184 -18.06 -8.87 -25.93
C ILE A 184 -18.10 -10.32 -25.44
N MET A 185 -17.86 -10.56 -24.14
CA MET A 185 -17.89 -11.90 -23.57
C MET A 185 -19.26 -12.56 -23.74
N ASN A 186 -20.33 -11.83 -23.47
CA ASN A 186 -21.70 -12.33 -23.68
C ASN A 186 -21.99 -12.60 -25.16
N ALA A 187 -21.56 -11.73 -26.07
CA ALA A 187 -21.71 -11.92 -27.51
C ALA A 187 -20.92 -13.15 -28.00
N GLN A 188 -19.73 -13.38 -27.53
CA GLN A 188 -18.93 -14.56 -27.89
C GLN A 188 -19.49 -15.86 -27.26
N ALA A 189 -20.01 -15.77 -26.03
CA ALA A 189 -20.69 -16.90 -25.40
C ALA A 189 -21.94 -17.34 -26.22
N SER A 190 -22.72 -16.38 -26.75
CA SER A 190 -23.85 -16.67 -27.68
C SER A 190 -23.42 -17.32 -29.00
N ARG A 191 -22.12 -17.13 -29.38
CA ARG A 191 -21.52 -17.82 -30.55
C ARG A 191 -20.91 -19.18 -30.19
N GLY A 192 -21.13 -19.67 -28.95
CA GLY A 192 -20.65 -20.98 -28.49
C GLY A 192 -19.23 -20.99 -27.92
N VAL A 193 -18.66 -19.83 -27.65
CA VAL A 193 -17.35 -19.76 -26.99
C VAL A 193 -17.51 -20.00 -25.48
N ASP A 194 -16.87 -21.06 -24.97
CA ASP A 194 -16.85 -21.36 -23.54
C ASP A 194 -15.61 -20.73 -22.88
N PHE A 195 -15.83 -19.84 -21.89
CA PHE A 195 -14.78 -19.16 -21.12
C PHE A 195 -14.43 -19.87 -19.82
N HIS A 196 -15.26 -20.80 -19.34
CA HIS A 196 -15.14 -21.40 -18.03
C HIS A 196 -14.59 -22.82 -18.06
N HIS A 197 -14.99 -23.61 -19.06
CA HIS A 197 -14.65 -25.02 -19.19
C HIS A 197 -13.68 -25.23 -20.37
N GLY A 198 -13.05 -26.41 -20.44
CA GLY A 198 -12.18 -26.79 -21.55
C GLY A 198 -10.69 -26.90 -21.18
N LYS A 199 -9.92 -27.47 -22.11
CA LYS A 199 -8.47 -27.65 -22.00
C LYS A 199 -7.76 -26.30 -22.09
N PHE A 200 -6.54 -26.21 -21.59
CA PHE A 200 -5.73 -24.96 -21.58
C PHE A 200 -5.67 -24.28 -22.96
N LYS A 201 -5.50 -25.04 -24.04
CA LYS A 201 -5.48 -24.53 -25.43
C LYS A 201 -6.82 -23.90 -25.84
N GLU A 202 -7.96 -24.47 -25.43
CA GLU A 202 -9.29 -23.94 -25.69
C GLU A 202 -9.54 -22.65 -24.92
N LYS A 203 -9.11 -22.59 -23.65
CA LYS A 203 -9.18 -21.35 -22.83
C LYS A 203 -8.34 -20.22 -23.45
N VAL A 204 -7.15 -20.51 -23.95
CA VAL A 204 -6.34 -19.50 -24.65
C VAL A 204 -7.07 -19.00 -25.90
N LYS A 205 -7.68 -19.90 -26.70
CA LYS A 205 -8.45 -19.52 -27.90
C LYS A 205 -9.67 -18.65 -27.52
N SER A 206 -10.40 -18.99 -26.47
CA SER A 206 -11.52 -18.19 -25.96
C SER A 206 -11.04 -16.80 -25.49
N LEU A 207 -9.92 -16.71 -24.76
CA LEU A 207 -9.34 -15.42 -24.35
C LEU A 207 -8.94 -14.56 -25.56
N VAL A 208 -8.33 -15.15 -26.59
CA VAL A 208 -7.96 -14.42 -27.81
C VAL A 208 -9.18 -13.86 -28.52
N SER A 209 -10.32 -14.63 -28.59
CA SER A 209 -11.56 -14.15 -29.16
C SER A 209 -12.21 -12.97 -28.39
N LEU A 210 -11.84 -12.78 -27.12
CA LEU A 210 -12.22 -11.61 -26.30
C LEU A 210 -11.24 -10.45 -26.47
N ILE A 211 -9.94 -10.73 -26.44
CA ILE A 211 -8.89 -9.70 -26.41
C ILE A 211 -8.84 -8.95 -27.75
N ILE A 212 -8.95 -9.62 -28.89
CA ILE A 212 -8.85 -8.97 -30.19
C ILE A 212 -9.94 -7.92 -30.41
N PRO A 213 -11.25 -8.22 -30.24
CA PRO A 213 -12.29 -7.20 -30.35
C PRO A 213 -12.15 -6.08 -29.34
N LEU A 214 -11.78 -6.40 -28.07
CA LEU A 214 -11.58 -5.39 -27.02
C LEU A 214 -10.44 -4.44 -27.38
N PHE A 215 -9.32 -4.96 -27.89
CA PHE A 215 -8.19 -4.15 -28.33
C PHE A 215 -8.60 -3.23 -29.50
N MET A 216 -9.35 -3.74 -30.49
CA MET A 216 -9.82 -2.94 -31.61
C MET A 216 -10.76 -1.82 -31.14
N SER A 217 -11.71 -2.12 -30.25
CA SER A 217 -12.59 -1.12 -29.65
C SER A 217 -11.81 -0.06 -28.88
N ALA A 218 -10.87 -0.46 -28.03
CA ALA A 218 -10.02 0.47 -27.27
C ALA A 218 -9.17 1.36 -28.19
N PHE A 219 -8.63 0.80 -29.27
CA PHE A 219 -7.84 1.55 -30.25
C PHE A 219 -8.68 2.60 -30.98
N LEU A 220 -9.87 2.25 -31.45
CA LEU A 220 -10.80 3.18 -32.08
C LEU A 220 -11.23 4.31 -31.12
N THR A 221 -11.61 3.94 -29.88
CA THR A 221 -11.98 4.93 -28.84
C THR A 221 -10.83 5.87 -28.52
N SER A 222 -9.58 5.39 -28.52
CA SER A 222 -8.41 6.22 -28.26
C SER A 222 -8.17 7.22 -29.40
N GLY A 223 -8.42 6.82 -30.67
CA GLY A 223 -8.36 7.69 -31.83
C GLY A 223 -9.42 8.80 -31.76
N GLU A 224 -10.69 8.42 -31.53
CA GLU A 224 -11.79 9.38 -31.35
C GLU A 224 -11.53 10.38 -30.21
N LEU A 225 -10.93 9.90 -29.10
CA LEU A 225 -10.58 10.76 -28.00
C LEU A 225 -9.46 11.74 -28.40
N ALA A 226 -8.44 11.27 -29.11
CA ALA A 226 -7.33 12.12 -29.58
C ALA A 226 -7.86 13.23 -30.49
N ASP A 227 -8.69 12.88 -31.49
CA ASP A 227 -9.32 13.83 -32.40
C ASP A 227 -10.19 14.86 -31.65
N ALA A 228 -10.99 14.40 -30.68
CA ALA A 228 -11.82 15.25 -29.85
C ALA A 228 -10.99 16.19 -28.95
N MET A 229 -9.85 15.75 -28.47
CA MET A 229 -8.93 16.58 -27.68
C MET A 229 -8.26 17.63 -28.56
N GLU A 230 -7.80 17.25 -29.73
CA GLU A 230 -7.19 18.14 -30.71
C GLU A 230 -8.18 19.22 -31.19
N ALA A 231 -9.41 18.83 -31.52
CA ALA A 231 -10.48 19.74 -31.87
C ALA A 231 -10.83 20.75 -30.75
N ARG A 232 -10.57 20.42 -29.48
CA ARG A 232 -10.71 21.31 -28.32
C ARG A 232 -9.45 22.14 -28.05
N GLY A 233 -8.46 22.12 -28.93
CA GLY A 233 -7.21 22.87 -28.78
C GLY A 233 -6.27 22.27 -27.72
N TYR A 234 -6.32 20.96 -27.50
CA TYR A 234 -5.39 20.31 -26.60
C TYR A 234 -3.95 20.40 -27.14
N ASP A 235 -3.09 21.09 -26.41
CA ASP A 235 -1.65 21.12 -26.65
C ASP A 235 -0.92 20.47 -25.44
N PRO A 236 -0.17 19.36 -25.64
CA PRO A 236 0.49 18.65 -24.55
C PRO A 236 1.66 19.43 -23.92
N ASP A 237 2.17 20.46 -24.58
CA ASP A 237 3.33 21.24 -24.11
C ASP A 237 2.95 22.58 -23.49
N SER A 238 1.70 22.99 -23.60
CA SER A 238 1.20 24.25 -23.04
C SER A 238 1.06 24.19 -21.52
N LYS A 239 1.33 25.31 -20.82
CA LYS A 239 1.06 25.48 -19.39
C LYS A 239 -0.44 25.49 -19.15
N ARG A 240 -0.92 24.70 -18.18
CA ARG A 240 -2.35 24.54 -17.91
C ARG A 240 -2.74 24.88 -16.48
N THR A 241 -3.98 25.31 -16.33
CA THR A 241 -4.65 25.43 -15.05
C THR A 241 -5.35 24.11 -14.71
N LYS A 242 -5.42 23.77 -13.42
CA LYS A 242 -6.14 22.57 -12.94
C LYS A 242 -7.59 22.93 -12.65
N TYR A 243 -8.53 22.17 -13.22
CA TYR A 243 -9.96 22.32 -12.93
C TYR A 243 -10.28 21.99 -11.47
N LYS A 244 -9.72 20.88 -10.96
CA LYS A 244 -9.87 20.47 -9.55
C LYS A 244 -8.71 21.05 -8.74
N CYS A 245 -8.94 22.19 -8.12
CA CYS A 245 -8.02 22.75 -7.14
C CYS A 245 -8.28 22.10 -5.77
N PHE A 246 -7.21 21.74 -5.08
CA PHE A 246 -7.32 21.32 -3.70
C PHE A 246 -7.53 22.53 -2.80
N HIS A 247 -8.58 22.50 -1.98
CA HIS A 247 -8.84 23.54 -0.99
C HIS A 247 -8.20 23.10 0.34
N TRP A 248 -7.21 23.87 0.77
CA TRP A 248 -6.54 23.64 2.05
C TRP A 248 -7.51 23.98 3.19
N GLY A 249 -7.91 22.97 3.94
CA GLY A 249 -8.81 23.11 5.08
C GLY A 249 -8.08 23.18 6.43
N ILE A 250 -8.79 23.60 7.48
CA ILE A 250 -8.26 23.59 8.86
C ILE A 250 -7.85 22.16 9.27
N GLY A 251 -8.62 21.15 8.86
CA GLY A 251 -8.29 19.74 9.11
C GLY A 251 -6.96 19.31 8.49
N ASP A 252 -6.62 19.84 7.32
CA ASP A 252 -5.36 19.55 6.63
C ASP A 252 -4.17 20.16 7.37
N THR A 253 -4.34 21.40 7.89
CA THR A 253 -3.32 22.05 8.71
C THR A 253 -3.06 21.27 10.01
N ILE A 254 -4.13 20.87 10.73
CA ILE A 254 -4.01 20.06 11.94
C ILE A 254 -3.28 18.75 11.65
N SER A 255 -3.62 18.09 10.56
CA SER A 255 -3.00 16.82 10.16
C SER A 255 -1.52 17.00 9.79
N CYS A 256 -1.17 18.09 9.13
CA CYS A 256 0.21 18.40 8.79
C CYS A 256 1.05 18.67 10.04
N VAL A 257 0.52 19.45 10.99
CA VAL A 257 1.17 19.70 12.29
C VAL A 257 1.35 18.40 13.07
N PHE A 258 0.31 17.56 13.12
CA PHE A 258 0.39 16.26 13.78
C PHE A 258 1.47 15.37 13.15
N LEU A 259 1.54 15.27 11.83
CA LEU A 259 2.56 14.51 11.12
C LEU A 259 3.98 15.04 11.38
N ALA A 260 4.14 16.37 11.41
CA ALA A 260 5.43 17.00 11.71
C ALA A 260 5.87 16.71 13.15
N LEU A 261 4.98 16.81 14.12
CA LEU A 261 5.26 16.46 15.53
C LEU A 261 5.55 14.97 15.69
N PHE A 262 4.78 14.11 15.05
CA PHE A 262 5.02 12.67 15.05
C PHE A 262 6.40 12.33 14.49
N LEU A 263 6.74 12.87 13.32
CA LEU A 263 8.04 12.63 12.70
C LEU A 263 9.19 13.15 13.57
N SER A 264 9.07 14.37 14.10
CA SER A 264 10.11 14.95 14.98
C SER A 264 10.30 14.10 16.24
N SER A 265 9.23 13.61 16.86
CA SER A 265 9.31 12.73 18.03
C SER A 265 10.01 11.42 17.70
N MET A 266 9.72 10.82 16.54
CA MET A 266 10.35 9.57 16.10
C MET A 266 11.84 9.73 15.77
N ILE A 267 12.22 10.85 15.13
CA ILE A 267 13.63 11.17 14.87
C ILE A 267 14.39 11.40 16.17
N VAL A 268 13.82 12.13 17.12
CA VAL A 268 14.41 12.36 18.44
C VAL A 268 14.64 11.04 19.17
N LEU A 269 13.64 10.16 19.21
CA LEU A 269 13.75 8.84 19.83
C LEU A 269 14.82 7.98 19.15
N ALA A 270 14.90 8.02 17.81
CA ALA A 270 15.91 7.28 17.06
C ALA A 270 17.33 7.82 17.28
N TYR A 271 17.49 9.16 17.36
CA TYR A 271 18.80 9.81 17.54
C TYR A 271 19.36 9.59 18.95
N PHE A 272 18.55 9.81 19.99
CA PHE A 272 18.98 9.67 21.38
C PHE A 272 19.08 8.21 21.82
N LYS A 273 18.61 7.24 21.03
CA LYS A 273 18.52 5.80 21.41
C LYS A 273 18.03 5.66 22.85
N PHE A 274 16.97 6.39 23.18
CA PHE A 274 16.45 6.49 24.53
C PHE A 274 15.89 5.14 24.99
N ASP A 275 16.58 4.50 25.92
CA ASP A 275 16.16 3.23 26.54
C ASP A 275 15.37 3.51 27.81
N LEU A 276 14.05 3.47 27.69
CA LEU A 276 13.12 3.64 28.81
C LEU A 276 13.38 2.60 29.93
N PHE A 277 13.76 1.39 29.56
CA PHE A 277 14.03 0.31 30.51
C PHE A 277 15.29 0.54 31.31
N THR A 278 16.35 1.08 30.70
CA THR A 278 17.57 1.47 31.39
C THR A 278 17.29 2.62 32.36
N TYR A 279 16.45 3.57 31.96
CA TYR A 279 16.06 4.71 32.82
C TYR A 279 15.20 4.26 34.02
N LEU A 280 14.32 3.25 33.83
CA LEU A 280 13.50 2.67 34.89
C LEU A 280 14.27 1.65 35.79
N GLY A 281 15.58 1.42 35.54
CA GLY A 281 16.39 0.49 36.30
C GLY A 281 16.03 -0.99 36.09
N ILE A 282 15.30 -1.32 35.03
CA ILE A 282 14.90 -2.69 34.68
C ILE A 282 15.98 -3.29 33.79
N THR A 283 16.81 -4.17 34.37
CA THR A 283 17.80 -4.96 33.60
C THR A 283 17.11 -6.10 32.88
N LEU A 284 16.82 -5.92 31.58
CA LEU A 284 16.33 -6.99 30.73
C LEU A 284 17.47 -7.80 30.13
N PRO A 285 17.29 -9.12 29.88
CA PRO A 285 18.31 -9.94 29.24
C PRO A 285 18.68 -9.35 27.87
N ALA A 286 19.99 -9.29 27.59
CA ALA A 286 20.49 -8.70 26.35
C ALA A 286 19.98 -9.53 25.13
N LEU A 287 19.05 -9.00 24.40
CA LEU A 287 18.72 -9.43 23.05
C LEU A 287 19.61 -8.60 22.11
N LYS A 288 20.59 -9.26 21.48
CA LYS A 288 21.44 -8.66 20.45
C LYS A 288 20.77 -8.70 19.07
#